data_88c8bc977f44f97836d43e1cb2b1ef15
#
_entry.id   88c8bc977f44f97836d43e1cb2b1ef15
#
_cell.length_a   1.000
_cell.length_b   1.000
_cell.length_c   1.000
_cell.angle_alpha   90.00
_cell.angle_beta   90.00
_cell.angle_gamma   90.00
#
_symmetry.space_group_name_H-M   'P 1'
#
loop_
_entity.id
_entity.type
_entity.pdbx_description
1 polymer ?
#
loop_
_entity_poly.entity_id
_entity_poly.type
_entity_poly.pdbx_seq_one_letter_code
_entity_poly.pdbx_strand_id
1 'polypeptide(L)'
;MNTITLYLDMDGVLADFNKEYTKFDHDKSDRKKFRSAVIDHHIFEKLDFMPDTQELLNHVSKLHGVNIEILTSMGTHDPFQANSAKQQKLKWLSEKNIPYRANFVHNKQEKAQYATNRSILIDDSVGCISPFNEAGGYGILHTNASNTIRILDSVILQLRSLDA
;
A
#
# COMPACT_ATOMS: atom_id res chain seq x y z
N MET A 1 -2.93 22.72 13.84
CA MET A 1 -3.83 21.75 13.10
C MET A 1 -3.12 20.42 13.09
N ASN A 2 -3.79 19.37 13.55
CA ASN A 2 -3.21 18.02 13.52
C ASN A 2 -3.24 17.51 12.07
N THR A 3 -2.10 17.19 11.50
CA THR A 3 -1.96 16.74 10.12
C THR A 3 -2.64 15.39 9.90
N ILE A 4 -3.48 15.28 8.86
CA ILE A 4 -4.01 14.00 8.40
C ILE A 4 -2.90 13.29 7.62
N THR A 5 -2.66 12.01 7.90
CA THR A 5 -1.73 11.20 7.10
C THR A 5 -2.49 10.12 6.34
N LEU A 6 -2.31 10.11 5.03
CA LEU A 6 -2.85 9.09 4.12
C LEU A 6 -1.76 8.10 3.75
N TYR A 7 -1.97 6.84 4.07
CA TYR A 7 -1.12 5.72 3.66
C TYR A 7 -1.73 5.00 2.47
N LEU A 8 -0.92 4.80 1.43
CA LEU A 8 -1.27 4.01 0.24
C LEU A 8 -0.51 2.69 0.28
N ASP A 9 -1.20 1.56 0.17
CA ASP A 9 -0.57 0.27 -0.12
C ASP A 9 -0.04 0.26 -1.56
N MET A 10 0.89 -0.64 -1.85
CA MET A 10 1.42 -0.85 -3.21
C MET A 10 0.67 -1.98 -3.92
N ASP A 11 0.86 -3.21 -3.47
CA ASP A 11 0.37 -4.41 -4.17
C ASP A 11 -1.16 -4.49 -4.11
N GLY A 12 -1.82 -4.49 -5.25
CA GLY A 12 -3.27 -4.54 -5.37
C GLY A 12 -3.96 -3.16 -5.29
N VAL A 13 -3.23 -2.09 -4.99
CA VAL A 13 -3.71 -0.69 -5.02
C VAL A 13 -3.04 0.09 -6.14
N LEU A 14 -1.72 0.17 -6.13
CA LEU A 14 -0.92 0.88 -7.14
C LEU A 14 -0.29 -0.08 -8.15
N ALA A 15 0.17 -1.24 -7.70
CA ALA A 15 0.93 -2.21 -8.48
C ALA A 15 0.17 -3.52 -8.63
N ASP A 16 0.13 -4.07 -9.85
CA ASP A 16 -0.56 -5.32 -10.17
C ASP A 16 0.35 -6.54 -9.88
N PHE A 17 0.53 -6.82 -8.59
CA PHE A 17 1.33 -7.96 -8.13
C PHE A 17 0.78 -9.30 -8.61
N ASN A 18 -0.53 -9.50 -8.55
CA ASN A 18 -1.14 -10.77 -8.90
C ASN A 18 -0.92 -11.14 -10.37
N LYS A 19 -0.98 -10.19 -11.28
CA LYS A 19 -0.72 -10.39 -12.71
C LYS A 19 0.66 -11.02 -12.95
N GLU A 20 1.70 -10.52 -12.28
CA GLU A 20 3.05 -11.06 -12.41
C GLU A 20 3.25 -12.34 -11.59
N TYR A 21 2.75 -12.39 -10.36
CA TYR A 21 2.94 -13.51 -9.45
C TYR A 21 2.29 -14.81 -9.92
N THR A 22 1.17 -14.73 -10.65
CA THR A 22 0.49 -15.90 -11.22
C THR A 22 1.28 -16.59 -12.34
N LYS A 23 2.31 -15.94 -12.89
CA LYS A 23 3.20 -16.53 -13.91
C LYS A 23 4.20 -17.53 -13.33
N PHE A 24 4.36 -17.57 -12.00
CA PHE A 24 5.30 -18.48 -11.33
C PHE A 24 4.72 -19.88 -11.17
N ASP A 25 5.64 -20.87 -11.12
CA ASP A 25 5.32 -22.28 -10.99
C ASP A 25 4.51 -22.59 -9.72
N HIS A 26 3.32 -23.14 -9.90
CA HIS A 26 2.40 -23.52 -8.83
C HIS A 26 2.77 -24.83 -8.14
N ASP A 27 3.70 -25.63 -8.70
CA ASP A 27 4.15 -26.90 -8.11
C ASP A 27 5.10 -26.70 -6.90
N LYS A 28 5.52 -25.45 -6.68
CA LYS A 28 6.33 -25.09 -5.51
C LYS A 28 5.44 -24.66 -4.34
N SER A 29 5.92 -24.94 -3.10
CA SER A 29 5.26 -24.35 -1.93
C SER A 29 5.26 -22.82 -2.02
N ASP A 30 4.24 -22.16 -1.43
CA ASP A 30 4.11 -20.70 -1.46
C ASP A 30 5.37 -19.98 -0.99
N ARG A 31 6.05 -20.51 0.05
CA ARG A 31 7.32 -19.96 0.54
C ARG A 31 8.42 -20.01 -0.52
N LYS A 32 8.57 -21.12 -1.24
CA LYS A 32 9.59 -21.29 -2.31
C LYS A 32 9.24 -20.43 -3.53
N LYS A 33 7.97 -20.37 -3.88
CA LYS A 33 7.46 -19.55 -4.95
C LYS A 33 7.75 -18.07 -4.69
N PHE A 34 7.42 -17.57 -3.50
CA PHE A 34 7.66 -16.18 -3.12
C PHE A 34 9.17 -15.86 -3.13
N ARG A 35 9.99 -16.72 -2.51
CA ARG A 35 11.45 -16.55 -2.54
C ARG A 35 11.99 -16.46 -3.96
N SER A 36 11.60 -17.37 -4.83
CA SER A 36 12.03 -17.36 -6.24
C SER A 36 11.59 -16.09 -6.96
N ALA A 37 10.33 -15.67 -6.76
CA ALA A 37 9.82 -14.44 -7.35
C ALA A 37 10.62 -13.21 -6.94
N VAL A 38 10.95 -13.09 -5.65
CA VAL A 38 11.69 -11.94 -5.11
C VAL A 38 13.18 -12.01 -5.44
N ILE A 39 13.83 -13.14 -5.17
CA ILE A 39 15.30 -13.24 -5.24
C ILE A 39 15.78 -13.52 -6.67
N ASP A 40 15.17 -14.50 -7.36
CA ASP A 40 15.64 -14.92 -8.66
C ASP A 40 15.08 -14.05 -9.80
N HIS A 41 13.87 -13.54 -9.62
CA HIS A 41 13.15 -12.83 -10.68
C HIS A 41 12.91 -11.34 -10.44
N HIS A 42 13.22 -10.81 -9.25
CA HIS A 42 13.04 -9.39 -8.89
C HIS A 42 11.65 -8.87 -9.22
N ILE A 43 10.61 -9.61 -8.79
CA ILE A 43 9.24 -9.40 -9.19
C ILE A 43 8.76 -7.96 -8.99
N PHE A 44 9.10 -7.33 -7.84
CA PHE A 44 8.59 -6.00 -7.52
C PHE A 44 9.11 -4.88 -8.43
N GLU A 45 10.20 -5.11 -9.16
CA GLU A 45 10.69 -4.15 -10.17
C GLU A 45 9.88 -4.17 -11.47
N LYS A 46 9.10 -5.24 -11.72
CA LYS A 46 8.46 -5.53 -13.01
C LYS A 46 6.96 -5.28 -13.04
N LEU A 47 6.39 -4.81 -11.94
CA LEU A 47 4.95 -4.66 -11.83
C LEU A 47 4.44 -3.52 -12.71
N ASP A 48 3.32 -3.78 -13.38
CA ASP A 48 2.52 -2.73 -14.01
C ASP A 48 1.71 -1.98 -12.96
N PHE A 49 1.19 -0.82 -13.31
CA PHE A 49 0.12 -0.19 -12.55
C PHE A 49 -1.14 -1.06 -12.57
N MET A 50 -1.94 -0.98 -11.49
CA MET A 50 -3.35 -1.38 -11.59
C MET A 50 -4.04 -0.50 -12.64
N PRO A 51 -5.13 -0.97 -13.28
CA PRO A 51 -5.79 -0.24 -14.38
C PRO A 51 -6.20 1.19 -14.02
N ASP A 52 -6.49 1.46 -12.76
CA ASP A 52 -7.00 2.74 -12.25
C ASP A 52 -6.02 3.47 -11.31
N THR A 53 -4.79 3.02 -11.21
CA THR A 53 -3.75 3.64 -10.36
C THR A 53 -3.56 5.11 -10.67
N GLN A 54 -3.52 5.47 -11.96
CA GLN A 54 -3.29 6.87 -12.35
C GLN A 54 -4.43 7.79 -11.90
N GLU A 55 -5.66 7.32 -11.92
CA GLU A 55 -6.82 8.06 -11.41
C GLU A 55 -6.67 8.35 -9.91
N LEU A 56 -6.30 7.32 -9.12
CA LEU A 56 -6.07 7.47 -7.69
C LEU A 56 -4.91 8.42 -7.39
N LEU A 57 -3.76 8.25 -8.06
CA LEU A 57 -2.59 9.11 -7.88
C LEU A 57 -2.87 10.57 -8.25
N ASN A 58 -3.60 10.81 -9.34
CA ASN A 58 -3.99 12.15 -9.75
C ASN A 58 -4.89 12.83 -8.71
N HIS A 59 -5.80 12.07 -8.09
CA HIS A 59 -6.68 12.61 -7.05
C HIS A 59 -5.90 12.96 -5.79
N VAL A 60 -5.12 12.01 -5.26
CA VAL A 60 -4.40 12.22 -3.99
C VAL A 60 -3.35 13.33 -4.10
N SER A 61 -2.73 13.52 -5.26
CA SER A 61 -1.75 14.58 -5.49
C SER A 61 -2.32 16.00 -5.35
N LYS A 62 -3.64 16.14 -5.41
CA LYS A 62 -4.36 17.42 -5.29
C LYS A 62 -4.90 17.68 -3.90
N LEU A 63 -4.72 16.76 -2.97
CA LEU A 63 -5.19 16.91 -1.58
C LEU A 63 -4.35 17.95 -0.85
N HIS A 64 -4.98 18.98 -0.32
CA HIS A 64 -4.33 20.01 0.48
C HIS A 64 -4.37 19.66 1.97
N GLY A 65 -3.25 19.87 2.70
CA GLY A 65 -3.19 19.65 4.14
C GLY A 65 -3.26 18.17 4.56
N VAL A 66 -2.94 17.26 3.63
CA VAL A 66 -2.82 15.82 3.87
C VAL A 66 -1.40 15.40 3.55
N ASN A 67 -0.74 14.74 4.50
CA ASN A 67 0.54 14.09 4.28
C ASN A 67 0.30 12.73 3.62
N ILE A 68 0.93 12.48 2.47
CA ILE A 68 0.74 11.23 1.72
C ILE A 68 2.00 10.40 1.82
N GLU A 69 1.86 9.15 2.23
CA GLU A 69 2.96 8.19 2.35
C GLU A 69 2.56 6.83 1.77
N ILE A 70 3.55 6.02 1.44
CA ILE A 70 3.37 4.61 1.08
C ILE A 70 3.51 3.77 2.36
N LEU A 71 2.67 2.75 2.50
CA LEU A 71 2.77 1.77 3.58
C LEU A 71 2.58 0.37 3.00
N THR A 72 3.67 -0.37 2.87
CA THR A 72 3.70 -1.65 2.16
C THR A 72 4.38 -2.75 2.98
N SER A 73 3.92 -3.98 2.82
CA SER A 73 4.53 -5.16 3.42
C SER A 73 5.62 -5.72 2.52
N MET A 74 6.72 -6.18 3.13
CA MET A 74 7.77 -6.93 2.45
C MET A 74 7.40 -8.41 2.25
N GLY A 75 6.33 -8.88 2.93
CA GLY A 75 5.77 -10.23 2.77
C GLY A 75 6.56 -11.34 3.44
N THR A 76 7.61 -11.01 4.20
CA THR A 76 8.49 -11.99 4.83
C THR A 76 9.24 -11.40 6.02
N HIS A 77 9.58 -12.27 6.98
CA HIS A 77 10.49 -11.95 8.09
C HIS A 77 11.95 -12.36 7.80
N ASP A 78 12.21 -13.09 6.73
CA ASP A 78 13.58 -13.41 6.32
C ASP A 78 14.33 -12.15 5.95
N PRO A 79 15.44 -11.79 6.62
CA PRO A 79 16.10 -10.50 6.44
C PRO A 79 16.62 -10.28 5.01
N PHE A 80 17.10 -11.31 4.36
CA PHE A 80 17.64 -11.22 3.00
C PHE A 80 16.53 -10.98 1.98
N GLN A 81 15.45 -11.75 2.06
CA GLN A 81 14.28 -11.55 1.19
C GLN A 81 13.60 -10.21 1.45
N ALA A 82 13.43 -9.83 2.72
CA ALA A 82 12.81 -8.56 3.09
C ALA A 82 13.60 -7.38 2.55
N ASN A 83 14.93 -7.39 2.69
CA ASN A 83 15.76 -6.33 2.15
C ASN A 83 15.69 -6.26 0.61
N SER A 84 15.71 -7.42 -0.07
CA SER A 84 15.55 -7.47 -1.53
C SER A 84 14.19 -6.90 -1.97
N ALA A 85 13.09 -7.32 -1.33
CA ALA A 85 11.76 -6.79 -1.62
C ALA A 85 11.70 -5.27 -1.41
N LYS A 86 12.28 -4.77 -0.32
CA LYS A 86 12.33 -3.34 -0.02
C LYS A 86 13.06 -2.55 -1.11
N GLN A 87 14.25 -3.00 -1.53
CA GLN A 87 15.04 -2.32 -2.54
C GLN A 87 14.32 -2.30 -3.91
N GLN A 88 13.69 -3.43 -4.28
CA GLN A 88 12.91 -3.52 -5.50
C GLN A 88 11.71 -2.57 -5.50
N LYS A 89 10.97 -2.50 -4.39
CA LYS A 89 9.83 -1.60 -4.23
C LYS A 89 10.24 -0.13 -4.28
N LEU A 90 11.36 0.23 -3.64
CA LEU A 90 11.90 1.59 -3.71
C LEU A 90 12.28 1.97 -5.15
N LYS A 91 12.93 1.06 -5.87
CA LYS A 91 13.27 1.25 -7.28
C LYS A 91 12.02 1.45 -8.14
N TRP A 92 11.01 0.60 -7.95
CA TRP A 92 9.73 0.70 -8.66
C TRP A 92 9.05 2.06 -8.42
N LEU A 93 8.96 2.51 -7.15
CA LEU A 93 8.39 3.82 -6.82
C LEU A 93 9.12 4.96 -7.53
N SER A 94 10.46 4.90 -7.56
CA SER A 94 11.29 5.89 -8.25
C SER A 94 11.05 5.89 -9.77
N GLU A 95 11.04 4.72 -10.40
CA GLU A 95 10.81 4.58 -11.85
C GLU A 95 9.40 4.98 -12.26
N LYS A 96 8.41 4.81 -11.39
CA LYS A 96 7.02 5.24 -11.60
C LYS A 96 6.76 6.71 -11.23
N ASN A 97 7.79 7.44 -10.81
CA ASN A 97 7.69 8.84 -10.38
C ASN A 97 6.68 9.06 -9.25
N ILE A 98 6.61 8.14 -8.29
CA ILE A 98 5.78 8.26 -7.10
C ILE A 98 6.64 8.89 -5.99
N PRO A 99 6.40 10.16 -5.59
CA PRO A 99 7.35 10.92 -4.77
C PRO A 99 7.14 10.74 -3.26
N TYR A 100 6.26 9.83 -2.85
CA TYR A 100 5.87 9.68 -1.46
C TYR A 100 6.87 8.83 -0.67
N ARG A 101 7.14 9.23 0.58
CA ARG A 101 7.95 8.45 1.51
C ARG A 101 7.36 7.06 1.68
N ALA A 102 8.21 6.03 1.61
CA ALA A 102 7.79 4.66 1.80
C ALA A 102 8.12 4.14 3.20
N ASN A 103 7.13 3.49 3.81
CA ASN A 103 7.23 2.77 5.06
C ASN A 103 7.04 1.28 4.80
N PHE A 104 7.88 0.45 5.41
CA PHE A 104 7.92 -0.98 5.20
C PHE A 104 7.63 -1.74 6.49
N VAL A 105 6.78 -2.75 6.39
CA VAL A 105 6.49 -3.70 7.45
C VAL A 105 6.76 -5.13 6.96
N HIS A 106 6.93 -6.09 7.87
CA HIS A 106 7.18 -7.47 7.49
C HIS A 106 5.91 -8.21 7.08
N ASN A 107 4.80 -7.93 7.75
CA ASN A 107 3.51 -8.56 7.47
C ASN A 107 2.36 -7.54 7.48
N LYS A 108 1.19 -8.01 7.05
CA LYS A 108 -0.01 -7.17 6.89
C LYS A 108 -0.49 -6.54 8.20
N GLN A 109 -0.43 -7.30 9.30
CA GLN A 109 -0.96 -6.87 10.61
C GLN A 109 -0.13 -5.73 11.22
N GLU A 110 1.17 -5.68 10.92
CA GLU A 110 2.06 -4.63 11.42
C GLU A 110 1.72 -3.23 10.89
N LYS A 111 0.92 -3.12 9.82
CA LYS A 111 0.42 -1.83 9.34
C LYS A 111 -0.42 -1.10 10.39
N ALA A 112 -1.06 -1.83 11.31
CA ALA A 112 -1.82 -1.26 12.42
C ALA A 112 -0.97 -0.37 13.36
N GLN A 113 0.35 -0.53 13.40
CA GLN A 113 1.25 0.33 14.17
C GLN A 113 1.28 1.79 13.68
N TYR A 114 0.83 2.04 12.46
CA TYR A 114 0.71 3.36 11.85
C TYR A 114 -0.65 4.02 12.10
N ALA A 115 -1.58 3.28 12.72
CA ALA A 115 -2.93 3.77 12.97
C ALA A 115 -2.96 4.83 14.08
N THR A 116 -3.60 5.94 13.79
CA THR A 116 -3.97 7.00 14.73
C THR A 116 -5.35 7.51 14.37
N ASN A 117 -5.97 8.32 15.24
CA ASN A 117 -7.25 8.96 14.94
C ASN A 117 -7.18 10.03 13.81
N ARG A 118 -6.00 10.22 13.19
CA ARG A 118 -5.76 11.13 12.06
C ARG A 118 -5.09 10.44 10.88
N SER A 119 -5.04 9.11 10.87
CA SER A 119 -4.46 8.33 9.78
C SER A 119 -5.51 7.56 9.00
N ILE A 120 -5.31 7.52 7.68
CA ILE A 120 -6.14 6.80 6.71
C ILE A 120 -5.26 5.78 6.01
N LEU A 121 -5.71 4.54 5.86
CA LEU A 121 -5.05 3.50 5.07
C LEU A 121 -5.94 3.08 3.90
N ILE A 122 -5.42 3.17 2.68
CA ILE A 122 -6.03 2.56 1.49
C ILE A 122 -5.29 1.25 1.20
N ASP A 123 -6.00 0.12 1.27
CA ASP A 123 -5.44 -1.22 1.12
C ASP A 123 -6.50 -2.17 0.55
N ASP A 124 -6.13 -3.13 -0.28
CA ASP A 124 -7.04 -4.10 -0.89
C ASP A 124 -7.29 -5.35 0.00
N SER A 125 -6.62 -5.43 1.14
CA SER A 125 -6.69 -6.58 2.05
C SER A 125 -7.46 -6.27 3.33
N VAL A 126 -8.52 -7.03 3.59
CA VAL A 126 -9.24 -6.99 4.88
C VAL A 126 -8.28 -7.28 6.05
N GLY A 127 -7.26 -8.15 5.84
CA GLY A 127 -6.24 -8.43 6.85
C GLY A 127 -5.34 -7.24 7.22
N CYS A 128 -5.32 -6.17 6.41
CA CYS A 128 -4.69 -4.89 6.74
C CYS A 128 -5.70 -3.92 7.34
N ILE A 129 -6.88 -3.83 6.74
CA ILE A 129 -7.91 -2.85 7.10
C ILE A 129 -8.49 -3.09 8.48
N SER A 130 -8.86 -4.34 8.83
CA SER A 130 -9.47 -4.63 10.13
C SER A 130 -8.55 -4.30 11.31
N PRO A 131 -7.28 -4.75 11.36
CA PRO A 131 -6.37 -4.36 12.44
C PRO A 131 -6.11 -2.85 12.50
N PHE A 132 -6.05 -2.18 11.36
CA PHE A 132 -5.83 -0.73 11.30
C PHE A 132 -7.01 0.03 11.90
N ASN A 133 -8.25 -0.38 11.61
CA ASN A 133 -9.46 0.19 12.21
C ASN A 133 -9.52 -0.09 13.71
N GLU A 134 -9.22 -1.31 14.14
CA GLU A 134 -9.20 -1.69 15.57
C GLU A 134 -8.19 -0.88 16.37
N ALA A 135 -7.08 -0.47 15.74
CA ALA A 135 -6.06 0.38 16.34
C ALA A 135 -6.40 1.89 16.29
N GLY A 136 -7.59 2.26 15.80
CA GLY A 136 -8.10 3.63 15.82
C GLY A 136 -7.85 4.46 14.57
N GLY A 137 -7.36 3.85 13.50
CA GLY A 137 -7.21 4.48 12.18
C GLY A 137 -8.49 4.37 11.34
N TYR A 138 -8.44 4.92 10.13
CA TYR A 138 -9.51 4.87 9.13
C TYR A 138 -9.06 4.03 7.94
N GLY A 139 -9.44 2.75 7.93
CA GLY A 139 -9.14 1.84 6.82
C GLY A 139 -10.18 1.96 5.71
N ILE A 140 -9.73 2.09 4.48
CA ILE A 140 -10.56 2.06 3.27
C ILE A 140 -10.19 0.82 2.47
N LEU A 141 -11.11 -0.15 2.38
CA LEU A 141 -10.91 -1.34 1.55
C LEU A 141 -10.99 -0.94 0.08
N HIS A 142 -9.86 -1.03 -0.61
CA HIS A 142 -9.75 -0.67 -2.02
C HIS A 142 -10.33 -1.76 -2.91
N THR A 143 -11.28 -1.38 -3.76
CA THR A 143 -11.83 -2.23 -4.81
C THR A 143 -11.60 -1.63 -6.20
N ASN A 144 -11.73 -0.31 -6.31
CA ASN A 144 -11.39 0.49 -7.49
C ASN A 144 -11.17 1.95 -7.07
N ALA A 145 -10.51 2.73 -7.92
CA ALA A 145 -10.16 4.10 -7.62
C ALA A 145 -11.39 4.99 -7.38
N SER A 146 -12.41 4.90 -8.21
CA SER A 146 -13.62 5.74 -8.11
C SER A 146 -14.31 5.57 -6.75
N ASN A 147 -14.51 4.34 -6.30
CA ASN A 147 -15.11 4.07 -4.99
C ASN A 147 -14.21 4.53 -3.84
N THR A 148 -12.92 4.24 -3.93
CA THR A 148 -11.92 4.65 -2.92
C THR A 148 -11.88 6.18 -2.78
N ILE A 149 -11.84 6.93 -3.87
CA ILE A 149 -11.84 8.40 -3.88
C ILE A 149 -13.07 8.95 -3.18
N ARG A 150 -14.25 8.43 -3.50
CA ARG A 150 -15.51 8.86 -2.86
C ARG A 150 -15.48 8.68 -1.34
N ILE A 151 -14.98 7.54 -0.87
CA ILE A 151 -14.87 7.25 0.57
C ILE A 151 -13.80 8.13 1.22
N LEU A 152 -12.64 8.27 0.57
CA LEU A 152 -11.52 9.08 1.03
C LEU A 152 -11.94 10.54 1.27
N ASP A 153 -12.62 11.14 0.30
CA ASP A 153 -13.09 12.53 0.40
C ASP A 153 -14.05 12.71 1.58
N SER A 154 -14.95 11.74 1.79
CA SER A 154 -15.86 11.73 2.94
C SER A 154 -15.12 11.64 4.28
N VAL A 155 -14.13 10.76 4.40
CA VAL A 155 -13.33 10.60 5.61
C VAL A 155 -12.50 11.85 5.90
N ILE A 156 -11.88 12.45 4.89
CA ILE A 156 -11.10 13.70 5.04
C ILE A 156 -12.00 14.84 5.52
N LEU A 157 -13.20 14.97 4.93
CA LEU A 157 -14.16 15.98 5.35
C LEU A 157 -14.59 15.80 6.82
N GLN A 158 -14.86 14.55 7.21
CA GLN A 158 -15.18 14.22 8.61
C GLN A 158 -14.02 14.59 9.54
N LEU A 159 -12.79 14.22 9.21
CA LEU A 159 -11.62 14.52 10.05
C LEU A 159 -11.36 16.01 10.19
N ARG A 160 -11.60 16.79 9.14
CA ARG A 160 -11.49 18.26 9.19
C ARG A 160 -12.56 18.90 10.04
N SER A 161 -13.76 18.36 10.06
CA SER A 161 -14.85 18.89 10.90
C SER A 161 -14.59 18.73 12.40
N LEU A 162 -13.73 17.80 12.80
CA LEU A 162 -13.31 17.62 14.20
C LEU A 162 -12.32 18.72 14.68
N ASP A 163 -11.75 19.48 13.75
CA ASP A 163 -10.82 20.60 14.06
C ASP A 163 -11.55 21.95 14.15
N ALA A 164 -12.82 21.99 13.80
CA ALA A 164 -13.65 23.18 13.84
C ALA A 164 -14.37 23.33 15.19
#